data_22529cd96e97a88d1f0d643a768f399c
#
_entry.id   22529cd96e97a88d1f0d643a768f399c
#
_cell.length_a   1.000
_cell.length_b   1.000
_cell.length_c   1.000
_cell.angle_alpha   90.00
_cell.angle_beta   90.00
_cell.angle_gamma   90.00
#
_symmetry.space_group_name_H-M   'P 1'
#
loop_
_entity.id
_entity.type
_entity.pdbx_description
1 polymer ?
#
loop_
_entity_poly.entity_id
_entity_poly.type
_entity_poly.pdbx_seq_one_letter_code
_entity_poly.pdbx_strand_id
1 'polypeptide(L)'
;IISSLKKVLPEGMSVQSIKKSQIENLYIVDIGDLQPLYVSKDGEFFFYGELYAINGNQLENTTKDEINIKRKKILDDELGGEDFIMRWKILITLELL
;
A
#
# COMPACT_ATOMS: atom_id res chain seq x y z
N ILE A 1 -6.85 -15.80 5.31
CA ILE A 1 -5.84 -14.72 5.44
C ILE A 1 -6.10 -13.86 6.68
N ILE A 2 -7.31 -13.31 6.81
CA ILE A 2 -7.62 -12.40 7.91
C ILE A 2 -7.47 -13.06 9.27
N SER A 3 -7.99 -14.27 9.45
CA SER A 3 -7.91 -14.96 10.72
C SER A 3 -6.48 -15.36 11.10
N SER A 4 -5.65 -15.71 10.12
CA SER A 4 -4.25 -16.01 10.34
C SER A 4 -3.46 -14.77 10.76
N LEU A 5 -3.70 -13.64 10.09
CA LEU A 5 -3.02 -12.39 10.39
C LEU A 5 -3.42 -11.80 11.74
N LYS A 6 -4.67 -11.88 12.11
CA LYS A 6 -5.15 -11.38 13.41
C LYS A 6 -4.39 -11.95 14.59
N LYS A 7 -3.92 -13.18 14.47
CA LYS A 7 -3.20 -13.87 15.57
C LYS A 7 -1.79 -13.35 15.76
N VAL A 8 -1.18 -12.78 14.72
CA VAL A 8 0.24 -12.40 14.75
C VAL A 8 0.48 -10.90 14.64
N LEU A 9 -0.53 -10.12 14.27
CA LEU A 9 -0.37 -8.67 14.20
C LEU A 9 -0.27 -8.04 15.58
N PRO A 10 0.61 -7.03 15.77
CA PRO A 10 0.69 -6.29 17.01
C PRO A 10 -0.64 -5.60 17.36
N GLU A 11 -0.82 -5.30 18.64
CA GLU A 11 -1.95 -4.51 19.11
C GLU A 11 -1.99 -3.17 18.38
N GLY A 12 -3.19 -2.74 17.99
CA GLY A 12 -3.39 -1.49 17.27
C GLY A 12 -3.30 -1.62 15.77
N MET A 13 -2.84 -2.74 15.25
CA MET A 13 -2.83 -3.02 13.83
C MET A 13 -3.98 -3.94 13.44
N SER A 14 -4.63 -3.64 12.32
CA SER A 14 -5.73 -4.45 11.81
C SER A 14 -5.69 -4.46 10.28
N VAL A 15 -6.25 -5.51 9.69
CA VAL A 15 -6.39 -5.60 8.24
C VAL A 15 -7.38 -4.56 7.77
N GLN A 16 -6.92 -3.59 6.98
CA GLN A 16 -7.75 -2.53 6.41
C GLN A 16 -8.31 -2.93 5.05
N SER A 17 -7.47 -3.55 4.23
CA SER A 17 -7.88 -4.01 2.91
C SER A 17 -6.97 -5.12 2.42
N ILE A 18 -7.48 -5.91 1.48
CA ILE A 18 -6.73 -6.99 0.82
C ILE A 18 -6.99 -6.86 -0.68
N LYS A 19 -5.93 -6.93 -1.47
CA LYS A 19 -6.04 -6.97 -2.92
C LYS A 19 -5.03 -7.93 -3.52
N LYS A 20 -5.29 -8.36 -4.76
CA LYS A 20 -4.36 -9.24 -5.48
C LYS A 20 -3.11 -8.46 -5.89
N SER A 21 -1.95 -9.13 -5.75
CA SER A 21 -0.71 -8.62 -6.31
C SER A 21 -0.55 -9.05 -7.77
N GLN A 22 0.55 -8.64 -8.39
CA GLN A 22 0.92 -9.10 -9.73
C GLN A 22 1.37 -10.57 -9.73
N ILE A 23 1.71 -11.11 -8.57
CA ILE A 23 2.10 -12.51 -8.41
C ILE A 23 0.86 -13.32 -8.06
N GLU A 24 0.62 -14.39 -8.81
CA GLU A 24 -0.48 -15.30 -8.53
C GLU A 24 -0.34 -15.91 -7.13
N ASN A 25 -1.45 -15.99 -6.40
CA ASN A 25 -1.52 -16.52 -5.03
C ASN A 25 -0.78 -15.69 -3.98
N LEU A 26 -0.40 -14.46 -4.30
CA LEU A 26 0.17 -13.52 -3.35
C LEU A 26 -0.73 -12.28 -3.28
N TYR A 27 -1.11 -11.90 -2.06
CA TYR A 27 -1.99 -10.77 -1.82
C TYR A 27 -1.25 -9.63 -1.16
N ILE A 28 -1.68 -8.42 -1.46
CA ILE A 28 -1.22 -7.19 -0.82
C ILE A 28 -2.22 -6.85 0.27
N VAL A 29 -1.74 -6.75 1.51
CA VAL A 29 -2.60 -6.50 2.68
C VAL A 29 -2.20 -5.19 3.33
N ASP A 30 -3.16 -4.29 3.45
CA ASP A 30 -3.01 -3.03 4.17
C ASP A 30 -3.33 -3.26 5.64
N ILE A 31 -2.37 -3.01 6.51
CA ILE A 31 -2.50 -3.19 7.96
C ILE A 31 -2.56 -1.87 8.72
N GLY A 32 -2.79 -0.76 8.01
CA GLY A 32 -2.80 0.57 8.62
C GLY A 32 -1.47 1.29 8.58
N ASP A 33 -0.42 0.64 8.11
CA ASP A 33 0.89 1.25 7.87
C ASP A 33 0.99 1.69 6.41
N LEU A 34 1.94 2.58 6.10
CA LEU A 34 2.21 2.97 4.72
C LEU A 34 2.71 1.80 3.89
N GLN A 35 3.59 0.98 4.46
CA GLN A 35 4.10 -0.19 3.78
C GLN A 35 3.16 -1.38 3.92
N PRO A 36 2.78 -2.02 2.81
CA PRO A 36 1.89 -3.17 2.86
C PRO A 36 2.63 -4.45 3.28
N LEU A 37 1.86 -5.45 3.70
CA LEU A 37 2.33 -6.82 3.83
C LEU A 37 2.00 -7.59 2.56
N TYR A 38 2.84 -8.55 2.23
CA TYR A 38 2.56 -9.54 1.20
C TYR A 38 2.26 -10.86 1.86
N VAL A 39 1.09 -11.42 1.57
CA VAL A 39 0.60 -12.63 2.25
C VAL A 39 0.20 -13.66 1.22
N SER A 40 0.59 -14.91 1.44
CA SER A 40 0.19 -16.02 0.58
C SER A 40 -1.32 -16.26 0.67
N LYS A 41 -1.88 -16.83 -0.41
CA LYS A 41 -3.33 -17.10 -0.49
C LYS A 41 -3.84 -17.97 0.66
N ASP A 42 -3.06 -18.94 1.09
CA ASP A 42 -3.41 -19.82 2.21
C ASP A 42 -3.26 -19.15 3.59
N GLY A 43 -2.64 -17.97 3.65
CA GLY A 43 -2.44 -17.26 4.90
C GLY A 43 -1.34 -17.82 5.78
N GLU A 44 -0.53 -18.75 5.27
CA GLU A 44 0.50 -19.39 6.06
C GLU A 44 1.84 -18.65 6.05
N PHE A 45 2.08 -17.84 5.01
CA PHE A 45 3.34 -17.12 4.85
C PHE A 45 3.08 -15.65 4.55
N PHE A 46 3.90 -14.80 5.12
CA PHE A 46 3.92 -13.39 4.75
C PHE A 46 5.34 -12.85 4.77
N PHE A 47 5.55 -11.75 4.06
CA PHE A 47 6.79 -10.99 4.17
C PHE A 47 6.52 -9.48 4.18
N TYR A 48 7.45 -8.76 4.78
CA TYR A 48 7.42 -7.31 4.88
C TYR A 48 8.66 -6.78 4.16
N GLY A 49 8.47 -6.31 2.95
CA GLY A 49 9.60 -5.90 2.10
C GLY A 49 9.12 -5.30 0.80
N GLU A 50 10.04 -5.15 -0.14
CA GLU A 50 9.77 -4.54 -1.43
C GLU A 50 9.65 -5.57 -2.53
N LEU A 51 8.66 -5.38 -3.40
CA LEU A 51 8.43 -6.20 -4.57
C LEU A 51 8.81 -5.41 -5.81
N TYR A 52 9.66 -6.01 -6.64
CA TYR A 52 10.09 -5.41 -7.91
C TYR A 52 9.55 -6.20 -9.08
N ALA A 53 8.98 -5.50 -10.05
CA ALA A 53 8.63 -6.09 -11.34
C ALA A 53 9.78 -5.90 -12.31
N ILE A 54 10.04 -6.93 -13.11
CA ILE A 54 11.07 -6.89 -14.15
C ILE A 54 10.37 -6.62 -15.48
N ASN A 55 10.66 -5.48 -16.09
CA ASN A 55 10.10 -5.07 -17.37
C ASN A 55 11.23 -4.89 -18.39
N GLY A 56 11.56 -5.97 -19.13
CA GLY A 56 12.69 -5.95 -20.05
C GLY A 56 14.00 -5.73 -19.30
N ASN A 57 14.64 -4.57 -19.53
CA ASN A 57 15.88 -4.19 -18.86
C ASN A 57 15.67 -3.27 -17.66
N GLN A 58 14.40 -3.04 -17.26
CA GLN A 58 14.08 -2.09 -16.20
C GLN A 58 13.45 -2.80 -15.01
N LEU A 59 13.70 -2.24 -13.83
CA LEU A 59 13.06 -2.67 -12.59
C LEU A 59 12.07 -1.61 -12.16
N GLU A 60 10.88 -2.04 -11.74
CA GLU A 60 9.85 -1.20 -11.18
C GLU A 60 9.57 -1.62 -9.75
N ASN A 61 9.72 -0.70 -8.80
CA ASN A 61 9.38 -0.97 -7.40
C ASN A 61 7.87 -0.82 -7.21
N THR A 62 7.16 -1.93 -7.29
CA THR A 62 5.70 -1.93 -7.17
C THR A 62 5.23 -1.58 -5.77
N THR A 63 6.00 -1.91 -4.74
CA THR A 63 5.70 -1.52 -3.35
C THR A 63 5.74 -0.02 -3.18
N LYS A 64 6.73 0.65 -3.76
CA LYS A 64 6.82 2.10 -3.72
C LYS A 64 5.64 2.76 -4.41
N ASP A 65 5.19 2.20 -5.53
CA ASP A 65 4.00 2.67 -6.22
C ASP A 65 2.76 2.56 -5.33
N GLU A 66 2.59 1.45 -4.62
CA GLU A 66 1.50 1.27 -3.66
C GLU A 66 1.56 2.29 -2.51
N ILE A 67 2.74 2.54 -1.98
CA ILE A 67 2.93 3.54 -0.92
C ILE A 67 2.55 4.93 -1.42
N ASN A 68 2.93 5.28 -2.63
CA ASN A 68 2.61 6.57 -3.23
C ASN A 68 1.11 6.74 -3.45
N ILE A 69 0.42 5.70 -3.92
CA ILE A 69 -1.03 5.70 -4.06
C ILE A 69 -1.70 5.94 -2.70
N LYS A 70 -1.24 5.27 -1.67
CA LYS A 70 -1.78 5.42 -0.32
C LYS A 70 -1.55 6.82 0.24
N ARG A 71 -0.38 7.40 0.01
CA ARG A 71 -0.08 8.78 0.43
C ARG A 71 -1.01 9.78 -0.23
N LYS A 72 -1.27 9.63 -1.52
CA LYS A 72 -2.21 10.50 -2.25
C LYS A 72 -3.62 10.39 -1.68
N LYS A 73 -4.06 9.18 -1.38
CA LYS A 73 -5.37 8.94 -0.79
C LYS A 73 -5.51 9.58 0.58
N ILE A 74 -4.49 9.49 1.43
CA ILE A 74 -4.49 10.12 2.75
C ILE A 74 -4.58 11.63 2.61
N LEU A 75 -3.82 12.24 1.71
CA LEU A 75 -3.87 13.67 1.45
C LEU A 75 -5.26 14.12 0.99
N ASP A 76 -5.87 13.36 0.08
CA ASP A 76 -7.22 13.65 -0.41
C ASP A 76 -8.24 13.61 0.74
N ASP A 77 -8.16 12.63 1.61
CA ASP A 77 -9.06 12.48 2.74
C ASP A 77 -8.88 13.61 3.77
N GLU A 78 -7.64 14.00 4.06
CA GLU A 78 -7.34 15.08 5.02
C GLU A 78 -7.75 16.46 4.52
N LEU A 79 -7.59 16.71 3.23
CA LEU A 79 -7.91 18.01 2.64
C LEU A 79 -9.39 18.19 2.36
N GLY A 80 -10.16 17.11 2.38
CA GLY A 80 -11.58 17.14 2.04
C GLY A 80 -11.82 17.46 0.57
N GLY A 81 -13.08 17.31 0.14
CA GLY A 81 -13.46 17.55 -1.24
C GLY A 81 -13.74 19.02 -1.59
N GLU A 82 -13.71 19.91 -0.61
CA GLU A 82 -14.20 21.27 -0.78
C GLU A 82 -13.20 22.24 -1.42
N ASP A 83 -11.91 21.95 -1.28
CA ASP A 83 -10.88 22.85 -1.77
C ASP A 83 -9.96 22.16 -2.78
N PHE A 84 -10.52 21.94 -3.96
CA PHE A 84 -9.83 21.32 -5.06
C PHE A 84 -8.55 22.07 -5.47
N ILE A 85 -8.59 23.40 -5.42
CA ILE A 85 -7.45 24.25 -5.80
C ILE A 85 -6.31 24.11 -4.80
N MET A 86 -6.60 24.12 -3.51
CA MET A 86 -5.60 23.94 -2.46
C MET A 86 -4.97 22.54 -2.53
N ARG A 87 -5.78 21.54 -2.77
CA ARG A 87 -5.30 20.17 -2.95
C ARG A 87 -4.31 20.05 -4.10
N TRP A 88 -4.62 20.67 -5.23
CA TRP A 88 -3.72 20.72 -6.39
C TRP A 88 -2.42 21.43 -6.07
N LYS A 89 -2.47 22.56 -5.37
CA LYS A 89 -1.26 23.30 -4.97
C LYS A 89 -0.36 22.48 -4.08
N ILE A 90 -0.90 21.75 -3.11
CA ILE A 90 -0.14 20.89 -2.23
C ILE A 90 0.49 19.73 -3.01
N LEU A 91 -0.24 19.10 -3.92
CA LEU A 91 0.29 18.02 -4.76
C LEU A 91 1.44 18.50 -5.65
N ILE A 92 1.30 19.66 -6.27
CA ILE A 92 2.35 20.25 -7.10
C ILE A 92 3.59 20.57 -6.26
N THR A 93 3.41 21.13 -5.08
CA THR A 93 4.51 21.44 -4.16
C THR A 93 5.26 20.18 -3.74
N LEU A 94 4.54 19.11 -3.43
CA LEU A 94 5.15 17.83 -3.06
C LEU A 94 5.92 17.19 -4.22
N GLU A 95 5.46 17.35 -5.44
CA GLU A 95 6.18 16.85 -6.62
C GLU A 95 7.47 17.63 -6.91
N LEU A 96 7.50 18.90 -6.56
CA LEU A 96 8.69 19.75 -6.75
C LEU A 96 9.76 19.57 -5.68
N LEU A 97 9.39 19.01 -4.54
CA LEU A 97 10.33 18.69 -3.46
C LEU A 97 10.98 17.33 -3.67
#